data_a23cac21dcfb47d5c58d4ba4e6831b32
#
_entry.id   a23cac21dcfb47d5c58d4ba4e6831b32
#
_cell.length_a   1.000
_cell.length_b   1.000
_cell.length_c   1.000
_cell.angle_alpha   90.00
_cell.angle_beta   90.00
_cell.angle_gamma   90.00
#
_symmetry.space_group_name_H-M   'P 1'
#
loop_
_entity.id
_entity.type
_entity.pdbx_description
1 polymer ?
#
loop_
_entity_poly.entity_id
_entity_poly.type
_entity_poly.pdbx_seq_one_letter_code
_entity_poly.pdbx_strand_id
1 'polypeptide(L)'
;AIRSLIKAADADDKVHPKSYDLSSLRIIGTVGEPINPDAWMWYHKHVGGERCPIVDTWWQTETGGHMITPLPGATPTVPGSCTLPLPGIMAAVVDETGQDVPNGQGGILVVKRPWPSMIRTI
;
A
#
# COMPACT_ATOMS: atom_id res chain seq x y z
N ALA A 1 11.00 -4.77 4.92
CA ALA A 1 11.47 -3.74 5.87
C ALA A 1 10.64 -3.75 7.18
N ILE A 2 9.29 -3.58 7.15
CA ILE A 2 8.48 -3.46 8.39
C ILE A 2 8.61 -4.70 9.29
N ARG A 3 8.52 -5.92 8.75
CA ARG A 3 8.70 -7.15 9.55
C ARG A 3 10.09 -7.23 10.22
N SER A 4 11.13 -6.74 9.55
CA SER A 4 12.48 -6.69 10.15
C SER A 4 12.56 -5.66 11.27
N LEU A 5 11.86 -4.54 11.13
CA LEU A 5 11.74 -3.52 12.18
C LEU A 5 10.99 -4.06 13.39
N ILE A 6 9.88 -4.77 13.20
CA ILE A 6 9.13 -5.44 14.27
C ILE A 6 10.06 -6.39 15.04
N LYS A 7 10.74 -7.28 14.31
CA LYS A 7 11.67 -8.25 14.93
C LYS A 7 12.79 -7.56 15.72
N ALA A 8 13.33 -6.47 15.21
CA ALA A 8 14.38 -5.71 15.91
C ALA A 8 13.83 -5.01 17.15
N ALA A 9 12.63 -4.44 17.06
CA ALA A 9 11.96 -3.77 18.17
C ALA A 9 11.58 -4.74 19.30
N ASP A 10 11.21 -5.97 18.97
CA ASP A 10 10.92 -7.03 19.95
C ASP A 10 12.19 -7.52 20.66
N ALA A 11 13.36 -7.41 20.01
CA ALA A 11 14.64 -7.85 20.56
C ALA A 11 15.33 -6.78 21.38
N ASP A 12 15.16 -5.49 21.10
CA ASP A 12 15.82 -4.38 21.78
C ASP A 12 14.91 -3.13 21.81
N ASP A 13 14.49 -2.76 23.00
CA ASP A 13 13.68 -1.57 23.25
C ASP A 13 14.32 -0.25 22.74
N LYS A 14 15.64 -0.20 22.63
CA LYS A 14 16.35 1.00 22.14
C LYS A 14 16.11 1.27 20.66
N VAL A 15 15.82 0.23 19.87
CA VAL A 15 15.49 0.35 18.45
C VAL A 15 13.99 0.37 18.19
N HIS A 16 13.18 0.21 19.25
CA HIS A 16 11.74 0.34 19.12
C HIS A 16 11.33 1.78 18.77
N PRO A 17 10.41 2.02 17.84
CA PRO A 17 9.96 3.37 17.45
C PRO A 17 9.55 4.27 18.62
N LYS A 18 9.01 3.69 19.71
CA LYS A 18 8.66 4.43 20.94
C LYS A 18 9.83 5.17 21.58
N SER A 19 11.08 4.80 21.28
CA SER A 19 12.30 5.40 21.82
C SER A 19 12.72 6.66 21.06
N TYR A 20 11.98 7.03 20.02
CA TYR A 20 12.28 8.17 19.15
C TYR A 20 11.11 9.15 19.09
N ASP A 21 11.43 10.45 18.93
CA ASP A 21 10.39 11.45 18.66
C ASP A 21 10.00 11.39 17.18
N LEU A 22 8.82 10.81 16.91
CA LEU A 22 8.22 10.70 15.59
C LEU A 22 7.05 11.68 15.40
N SER A 23 6.93 12.70 16.26
CA SER A 23 5.81 13.65 16.26
C SER A 23 5.69 14.47 14.97
N SER A 24 6.79 14.66 14.25
CA SER A 24 6.83 15.38 12.97
C SER A 24 6.25 14.56 11.79
N LEU A 25 6.11 13.25 11.93
CA LEU A 25 5.49 12.44 10.89
C LEU A 25 4.01 12.79 10.71
N ARG A 26 3.57 12.95 9.49
CA ARG A 26 2.17 13.22 9.12
C ARG A 26 1.56 12.12 8.27
N ILE A 27 2.38 11.46 7.47
CA ILE A 27 2.02 10.37 6.57
C ILE A 27 3.12 9.33 6.65
N ILE A 28 2.77 8.08 6.61
CA ILE A 28 3.69 6.96 6.45
C ILE A 28 3.21 6.08 5.29
N GLY A 29 4.08 5.28 4.71
CA GLY A 29 3.72 4.51 3.52
C GLY A 29 4.36 3.14 3.48
N THR A 30 3.78 2.27 2.67
CA THR A 30 4.30 0.94 2.35
C THR A 30 4.27 0.72 0.84
N VAL A 31 5.26 0.02 0.33
CA VAL A 31 5.40 -0.25 -1.10
C VAL A 31 6.35 -1.43 -1.33
N GLY A 32 6.26 -2.06 -2.49
CA GLY A 32 7.19 -3.08 -2.98
C GLY A 32 6.73 -4.51 -2.76
N GLU A 33 5.93 -4.78 -1.74
CA GLU A 33 5.27 -6.07 -1.51
C GLU A 33 3.97 -5.86 -0.72
N PRO A 34 2.99 -6.78 -0.83
CA PRO A 34 1.80 -6.75 0.01
C PRO A 34 2.18 -6.79 1.50
N ILE A 35 1.64 -5.88 2.29
CA ILE A 35 1.85 -5.87 3.73
C ILE A 35 0.79 -6.73 4.43
N ASN A 36 1.23 -7.55 5.38
CA ASN A 36 0.32 -8.29 6.24
C ASN A 36 -0.47 -7.32 7.15
N PRO A 37 -1.79 -7.53 7.38
CA PRO A 37 -2.60 -6.67 8.24
C PRO A 37 -2.04 -6.43 9.65
N ASP A 38 -1.47 -7.44 10.30
CA ASP A 38 -0.87 -7.28 11.63
C ASP A 38 0.36 -6.37 11.61
N ALA A 39 1.21 -6.53 10.59
CA ALA A 39 2.37 -5.66 10.37
C ALA A 39 1.93 -4.22 10.04
N TRP A 40 0.84 -4.06 9.29
CA TRP A 40 0.24 -2.76 8.99
C TRP A 40 -0.27 -2.09 10.27
N MET A 41 -1.00 -2.82 11.13
CA MET A 41 -1.50 -2.31 12.41
C MET A 41 -0.37 -1.94 13.36
N TRP A 42 0.68 -2.76 13.44
CA TRP A 42 1.86 -2.44 14.23
C TRP A 42 2.54 -1.16 13.73
N TYR A 43 2.70 -1.02 12.42
CA TYR A 43 3.30 0.16 11.79
C TYR A 43 2.47 1.43 12.05
N HIS A 44 1.15 1.33 11.90
CA HIS A 44 0.23 2.42 12.20
C HIS A 44 0.34 2.88 13.66
N LYS A 45 0.39 1.92 14.59
CA LYS A 45 0.44 2.21 16.02
C LYS A 45 1.80 2.76 16.46
N HIS A 46 2.87 2.08 16.14
CA HIS A 46 4.18 2.33 16.73
C HIS A 46 5.02 3.36 15.96
N VAL A 47 4.82 3.49 14.67
CA VAL A 47 5.50 4.50 13.83
C VAL A 47 4.56 5.66 13.52
N GLY A 48 3.34 5.37 13.12
CA GLY A 48 2.33 6.37 12.80
C GLY A 48 1.68 7.06 13.99
N GLY A 49 1.85 6.52 15.22
CA GLY A 49 1.27 7.07 16.44
C GLY A 49 -0.25 7.12 16.40
N GLU A 50 -0.88 6.18 15.71
CA GLU A 50 -2.33 6.05 15.49
C GLU A 50 -2.99 7.30 14.85
N ARG A 51 -2.18 8.24 14.34
CA ARG A 51 -2.63 9.51 13.71
C ARG A 51 -2.22 9.64 12.23
N CYS A 52 -1.11 9.00 11.84
CA CYS A 52 -0.64 9.07 10.46
C CYS A 52 -1.39 8.05 9.59
N PRO A 53 -2.03 8.46 8.49
CA PRO A 53 -2.54 7.49 7.53
C PRO A 53 -1.40 6.71 6.88
N ILE A 54 -1.64 5.43 6.61
CA ILE A 54 -0.72 4.61 5.83
C ILE A 54 -1.12 4.65 4.37
N VAL A 55 -0.22 5.14 3.53
CA VAL A 55 -0.36 5.13 2.07
C VAL A 55 0.26 3.83 1.56
N ASP A 56 -0.55 2.78 1.50
CA ASP A 56 -0.16 1.48 0.96
C ASP A 56 -0.31 1.52 -0.56
N THR A 57 0.80 1.34 -1.29
CA THR A 57 0.85 1.66 -2.70
C THR A 57 1.19 0.44 -3.55
N TRP A 58 0.36 0.21 -4.58
CA TRP A 58 0.68 -0.73 -5.64
C TRP A 58 1.17 -0.01 -6.90
N TRP A 59 2.30 -0.46 -7.39
CA TRP A 59 2.89 -0.09 -8.66
C TRP A 59 3.89 -1.15 -9.11
N GLN A 60 4.32 -1.08 -10.35
CA GLN A 60 5.36 -1.94 -10.91
C GLN A 60 6.33 -1.08 -11.74
N THR A 61 7.53 -1.61 -12.01
CA THR A 61 8.47 -0.98 -12.94
C THR A 61 7.80 -0.69 -14.29
N GLU A 62 6.98 -1.62 -14.76
CA GLU A 62 6.24 -1.55 -16.01
C GLU A 62 5.14 -0.48 -16.02
N THR A 63 4.62 -0.12 -14.86
CA THR A 63 3.62 0.96 -14.76
C THR A 63 4.24 2.36 -14.77
N GLY A 64 5.54 2.48 -14.47
CA GLY A 64 6.27 3.73 -14.46
C GLY A 64 5.83 4.75 -13.40
N GLY A 65 4.78 4.45 -12.65
CA GLY A 65 4.23 5.29 -11.60
C GLY A 65 3.22 4.55 -10.74
N HIS A 66 2.76 5.20 -9.68
CA HIS A 66 1.78 4.65 -8.75
C HIS A 66 0.41 4.51 -9.43
N MET A 67 -0.26 3.39 -9.19
CA MET A 67 -1.51 3.04 -9.86
C MET A 67 -2.68 2.95 -8.88
N ILE A 68 -2.47 2.29 -7.74
CA ILE A 68 -3.52 2.03 -6.75
C ILE A 68 -2.95 2.40 -5.38
N THR A 69 -3.60 3.32 -4.68
CA THR A 69 -3.15 3.80 -3.37
C THR A 69 -4.24 4.67 -2.72
N PRO A 70 -4.41 4.64 -1.40
CA PRO A 70 -5.34 5.53 -0.74
C PRO A 70 -4.86 6.99 -0.83
N LEU A 71 -5.80 7.90 -1.04
CA LEU A 71 -5.55 9.34 -0.95
C LEU A 71 -5.81 9.80 0.49
N PRO A 72 -4.78 10.27 1.22
CA PRO A 72 -4.93 10.73 2.60
C PRO A 72 -6.03 11.79 2.74
N GLY A 73 -6.93 11.58 3.70
CA GLY A 73 -8.07 12.45 3.94
C GLY A 73 -9.27 12.26 3.01
N ALA A 74 -9.15 11.47 1.94
CA ALA A 74 -10.22 11.21 0.97
C ALA A 74 -10.63 9.73 0.92
N THR A 75 -9.65 8.82 1.03
CA THR A 75 -9.90 7.38 0.96
C THR A 75 -9.69 6.73 2.32
N PRO A 76 -10.67 6.00 2.87
CA PRO A 76 -10.45 5.19 4.06
C PRO A 76 -9.34 4.17 3.82
N THR A 77 -8.39 4.08 4.75
CA THR A 77 -7.32 3.08 4.69
C THR A 77 -7.81 1.73 5.20
N VAL A 78 -7.32 0.66 4.59
CA VAL A 78 -7.66 -0.72 4.96
C VAL A 78 -6.37 -1.51 5.14
N PRO A 79 -6.14 -2.13 6.32
CA PRO A 79 -4.94 -2.90 6.58
C PRO A 79 -4.67 -3.96 5.51
N GLY A 80 -3.49 -3.87 4.87
CA GLY A 80 -3.07 -4.80 3.82
C GLY A 80 -3.67 -4.57 2.44
N SER A 81 -4.34 -3.42 2.22
CA SER A 81 -4.94 -3.07 0.92
C SER A 81 -4.46 -1.71 0.43
N CYS A 82 -4.07 -1.64 -0.83
CA CYS A 82 -3.82 -0.38 -1.54
C CYS A 82 -5.11 0.35 -1.95
N THR A 83 -6.28 -0.21 -1.66
CA THR A 83 -7.62 0.36 -1.75
C THR A 83 -8.09 0.65 -3.17
N LEU A 84 -8.02 1.89 -3.65
CA LEU A 84 -8.65 2.34 -4.89
C LEU A 84 -7.62 2.79 -5.92
N PRO A 85 -7.91 2.59 -7.22
CA PRO A 85 -7.12 3.17 -8.29
C PRO A 85 -7.06 4.69 -8.19
N LEU A 86 -5.93 5.27 -8.55
CA LEU A 86 -5.80 6.72 -8.70
C LEU A 86 -6.71 7.23 -9.83
N PRO A 87 -7.13 8.51 -9.79
CA PRO A 87 -7.91 9.11 -10.86
C PRO A 87 -7.26 8.92 -12.24
N GLY A 88 -8.02 8.40 -13.20
CA GLY A 88 -7.54 8.09 -14.55
C GLY A 88 -7.00 6.65 -14.74
N ILE A 89 -6.85 5.88 -13.67
CA ILE A 89 -6.45 4.47 -13.74
C ILE A 89 -7.70 3.58 -13.79
N MET A 90 -7.86 2.85 -14.89
CA MET A 90 -8.98 1.93 -15.11
C MET A 90 -8.57 0.50 -14.75
N ALA A 91 -8.45 0.23 -13.44
CA ALA A 91 -8.13 -1.10 -12.94
C ALA A 91 -9.38 -1.99 -12.84
N ALA A 92 -9.19 -3.29 -13.03
CA ALA A 92 -10.21 -4.31 -12.79
C ALA A 92 -9.57 -5.61 -12.31
N VAL A 93 -10.38 -6.47 -11.71
CA VAL A 93 -9.99 -7.85 -11.40
C VAL A 93 -10.78 -8.77 -12.31
N VAL A 94 -10.09 -9.62 -13.05
CA VAL A 94 -10.69 -10.50 -14.06
C VAL A 94 -10.32 -11.96 -13.79
N ASP A 95 -11.11 -12.87 -14.33
CA ASP A 95 -10.81 -14.30 -14.36
C ASP A 95 -9.81 -14.64 -15.48
N GLU A 96 -9.49 -15.94 -15.63
CA GLU A 96 -8.58 -16.46 -16.66
C GLU A 96 -9.10 -16.23 -18.10
N THR A 97 -10.39 -15.97 -18.26
CA THR A 97 -11.01 -15.67 -19.57
C THR A 97 -11.08 -14.19 -19.86
N GLY A 98 -10.65 -13.33 -18.93
CA GLY A 98 -10.67 -11.89 -19.05
C GLY A 98 -12.01 -11.23 -18.70
N GLN A 99 -12.93 -11.99 -18.08
CA GLN A 99 -14.20 -11.46 -17.59
C GLN A 99 -14.06 -10.90 -16.18
N ASP A 100 -14.73 -9.78 -15.92
CA ASP A 100 -14.74 -9.16 -14.59
C ASP A 100 -15.31 -10.12 -13.55
N VAL A 101 -14.59 -10.30 -12.43
CA VAL A 101 -15.07 -11.13 -11.32
C VAL A 101 -15.97 -10.29 -10.39
N PRO A 102 -16.94 -10.94 -9.73
CA PRO A 102 -17.77 -10.27 -8.71
C PRO A 102 -16.94 -9.74 -7.54
N ASN A 103 -17.43 -8.66 -6.91
CA ASN A 103 -16.80 -8.12 -5.70
C ASN A 103 -16.63 -9.17 -4.63
N GLY A 104 -15.46 -9.21 -4.00
CA GLY A 104 -15.09 -10.17 -2.97
C GLY A 104 -14.46 -11.47 -3.51
N GLN A 105 -14.36 -11.63 -4.83
CA GLN A 105 -13.60 -12.71 -5.45
C GLN A 105 -12.21 -12.25 -5.88
N GLY A 106 -11.25 -13.17 -5.77
CA GLY A 106 -9.89 -12.97 -6.28
C GLY A 106 -9.79 -13.25 -7.78
N GLY A 107 -8.78 -12.66 -8.42
CA GLY A 107 -8.50 -12.86 -9.84
C GLY A 107 -7.22 -12.15 -10.26
N ILE A 108 -7.08 -11.89 -11.55
CA ILE A 108 -5.94 -11.22 -12.15
C ILE A 108 -6.21 -9.72 -12.17
N LEU A 109 -5.31 -8.92 -11.57
CA LEU A 109 -5.38 -7.48 -11.65
C LEU A 109 -4.95 -7.02 -13.05
N VAL A 110 -5.81 -6.25 -13.71
CA VAL A 110 -5.54 -5.69 -15.04
C VAL A 110 -5.79 -4.19 -15.07
N VAL A 111 -5.11 -3.48 -15.97
CA VAL A 111 -5.36 -2.07 -16.28
C VAL A 111 -5.93 -1.98 -17.68
N LYS A 112 -7.20 -1.58 -17.80
CA LYS A 112 -7.99 -1.67 -19.04
C LYS A 112 -7.71 -0.56 -20.06
N ARG A 113 -6.97 0.49 -19.69
CA ARG A 113 -6.66 1.63 -20.58
C ARG A 113 -5.23 2.11 -20.37
N PRO A 114 -4.59 2.70 -21.38
CA PRO A 114 -3.32 3.39 -21.23
C PRO A 114 -3.39 4.50 -20.16
N TRP A 115 -2.27 4.76 -19.51
CA TRP A 115 -2.12 5.79 -18.48
C TRP A 115 -0.85 6.62 -18.74
N PRO A 116 -0.70 7.82 -18.14
CA PRO A 116 0.38 8.75 -18.49
C PRO A 116 1.81 8.22 -18.30
N SER A 117 2.04 7.39 -17.29
CA SER A 117 3.37 6.81 -16.99
C SER A 117 3.62 5.44 -17.63
N MET A 118 2.70 4.97 -18.50
CA MET A 118 2.87 3.70 -19.22
C MET A 118 4.14 3.70 -20.04
N ILE A 119 4.86 2.57 -20.04
CA ILE A 119 6.05 2.37 -20.88
C ILE A 119 5.70 2.55 -22.36
N ARG A 120 6.56 3.24 -23.10
CA ARG A 120 6.32 3.56 -24.52
C ARG A 120 6.99 2.59 -25.48
N THR A 121 8.12 2.04 -25.05
CA THR A 121 8.94 1.10 -25.85
C THR A 121 9.55 0.06 -24.91
N ILE A 122 9.76 -1.12 -25.47
CA ILE A 122 10.46 -2.23 -24.82
C ILE A 122 11.77 -2.43 -25.57
#